data_6c99d9cae260c80791255cb8cca399e2
#
_entry.id   6c99d9cae260c80791255cb8cca399e2
#
_cell.length_a   1.000
_cell.length_b   1.000
_cell.length_c   1.000
_cell.angle_alpha   90.00
_cell.angle_beta   90.00
_cell.angle_gamma   90.00
#
_symmetry.space_group_name_H-M   'P 1'
#
loop_
_entity.id
_entity.type
_entity.pdbx_description
1 polymer ?
#
loop_
_entity_poly.entity_id
_entity_poly.type
_entity_poly.pdbx_seq_one_letter_code
_entity_poly.pdbx_strand_id
1 'polypeptide(L)'
;MLRALPFKECPPTLVLLIWALWAVFQLALLPLIGTKLADPDDYMRLLQVRDLLAGQSWFDVTQHRMGLPDGASMHWSRLVDLPLAGLILLFDTVLPGNLAELWAMALIPLLWLLLALLALRDIAKSLELPPLATLLMLLLFPMFPLLPGNFAPLRIDHHTAQSVAAVVCGALLLHTGSRRAAIACGLAGALWTVVSIEALPMLVTLTGLYGLGWALNGDRSLSRYLVSLTGGSAMLSLATRPLSDLTGPHCDVLRPGHIAAFAVATLVALWLQFIPERTSKSGRLTALGLLPVAVIPVAFASLGSCATNPLGQLDPLLQTWWHAGVLEGLPVWHQPPSMALVLAWTIAIIAAGWRLGHQQQRQSERWNLLAGLALVCGIYSLLIAREGLAAQLLAIPFAALLLAHWLPLARAIPRAAPRIVATAAVIVLCTPTFGSALVKPFDQAISGSATIASDSIPFSCDYSALNRLPPSHIFTPLDRGPEILALTDHTVVAGPYHRNQARMVDVITAFTGRPAEAESIVRRNGASFVVACLGSTEILAYREACADNLANLLSTNHPPDWLLPVPEFNAGPLRAYRVR
;
A
#
# COMPACT_ATOMS: atom_id res chain seq x y z
N MET A 1 -10.67 37.55 -12.79
CA MET A 1 -9.21 37.39 -12.79
C MET A 1 -8.74 35.93 -13.07
N LEU A 2 -9.58 34.91 -13.03
CA LEU A 2 -9.19 33.48 -13.27
C LEU A 2 -9.35 33.00 -14.73
N ARG A 3 -9.71 33.87 -15.68
CA ARG A 3 -9.93 33.49 -17.09
C ARG A 3 -8.67 33.47 -17.99
N ALA A 4 -7.53 33.87 -17.48
CA ALA A 4 -6.29 33.96 -18.25
C ALA A 4 -5.11 33.32 -17.51
N LEU A 5 -5.17 32.00 -17.29
CA LEU A 5 -3.92 31.28 -17.08
C LEU A 5 -3.22 31.22 -18.46
N PRO A 6 -1.92 31.57 -18.52
CA PRO A 6 -1.20 31.70 -19.79
C PRO A 6 -0.93 30.37 -20.51
N PHE A 7 -1.44 29.26 -19.98
CA PHE A 7 -1.14 27.92 -20.48
C PHE A 7 -2.37 27.31 -21.15
N LYS A 8 -2.32 27.07 -22.45
CA LYS A 8 -3.27 26.19 -23.15
C LYS A 8 -3.10 24.72 -22.76
N GLU A 9 -1.89 24.33 -22.42
CA GLU A 9 -1.53 23.00 -21.92
C GLU A 9 -0.64 23.13 -20.67
N CYS A 10 -0.76 22.20 -19.73
CA CYS A 10 0.11 22.13 -18.54
C CYS A 10 1.52 21.67 -18.98
N PRO A 11 2.54 22.52 -18.94
CA PRO A 11 3.89 22.11 -19.32
C PRO A 11 4.49 21.16 -18.26
N PRO A 12 5.36 20.21 -18.65
CA PRO A 12 6.06 19.33 -17.69
C PRO A 12 6.83 20.11 -16.62
N THR A 13 7.34 21.29 -16.97
CA THR A 13 8.06 22.18 -16.04
C THR A 13 7.20 22.64 -14.87
N LEU A 14 5.89 22.83 -15.04
CA LEU A 14 4.98 23.17 -13.95
C LEU A 14 4.82 21.98 -12.99
N VAL A 15 4.74 20.75 -13.50
CA VAL A 15 4.70 19.55 -12.66
C VAL A 15 5.97 19.43 -11.85
N LEU A 16 7.13 19.60 -12.49
CA LEU A 16 8.43 19.57 -11.79
C LEU A 16 8.54 20.66 -10.72
N LEU A 17 8.04 21.87 -11.00
CA LEU A 17 8.05 22.96 -10.03
C LEU A 17 7.16 22.63 -8.82
N ILE A 18 5.92 22.16 -9.03
CA ILE A 18 5.00 21.81 -7.95
C ILE A 18 5.59 20.66 -7.13
N TRP A 19 6.11 19.63 -7.80
CA TRP A 19 6.80 18.53 -7.14
C TRP A 19 8.01 19.00 -6.32
N ALA A 20 8.87 19.84 -6.89
CA ALA A 20 10.06 20.34 -6.21
C ALA A 20 9.71 21.17 -4.98
N LEU A 21 8.69 22.05 -5.07
CA LEU A 21 8.19 22.82 -3.93
C LEU A 21 7.68 21.92 -2.82
N TRP A 22 6.92 20.88 -3.18
CA TRP A 22 6.42 19.89 -2.21
C TRP A 22 7.57 19.07 -1.61
N ALA A 23 8.51 18.61 -2.42
CA ALA A 23 9.67 17.84 -1.96
C ALA A 23 10.54 18.68 -1.00
N VAL A 24 10.85 19.93 -1.34
CA VAL A 24 11.58 20.84 -0.47
C VAL A 24 10.83 21.07 0.85
N PHE A 25 9.52 21.28 0.80
CA PHE A 25 8.69 21.42 2.00
C PHE A 25 8.77 20.19 2.91
N GLN A 26 8.60 18.98 2.37
CA GLN A 26 8.67 17.73 3.12
C GLN A 26 10.07 17.47 3.69
N LEU A 27 11.12 17.71 2.91
CA LEU A 27 12.51 17.54 3.35
C LEU A 27 12.90 18.58 4.43
N ALA A 28 12.35 19.79 4.35
CA ALA A 28 12.56 20.82 5.38
C ALA A 28 11.89 20.46 6.72
N LEU A 29 10.85 19.61 6.70
CA LEU A 29 10.19 19.09 7.91
C LEU A 29 10.93 17.90 8.53
N LEU A 30 11.81 17.22 7.78
CA LEU A 30 12.51 16.02 8.25
C LEU A 30 13.24 16.19 9.59
N PRO A 31 13.95 17.29 9.86
CA PRO A 31 14.58 17.52 11.16
C PRO A 31 13.59 17.65 12.34
N LEU A 32 12.34 18.03 12.06
CA LEU A 32 11.28 18.17 13.07
C LEU A 32 10.56 16.84 13.35
N ILE A 33 10.40 16.00 12.30
CA ILE A 33 9.72 14.69 12.40
C ILE A 33 10.69 13.61 12.92
N GLY A 34 11.99 13.81 12.75
CA GLY A 34 13.03 12.84 13.09
C GLY A 34 13.31 11.86 11.96
N THR A 35 14.27 10.98 12.18
CA THR A 35 14.74 9.98 11.21
C THR A 35 14.24 8.57 11.52
N LYS A 36 13.31 8.42 12.48
CA LYS A 36 12.71 7.15 12.84
C LYS A 36 11.70 6.73 11.76
N LEU A 37 11.77 5.47 11.34
CA LEU A 37 10.78 4.91 10.42
C LEU A 37 9.45 4.70 11.15
N ALA A 38 8.35 4.89 10.45
CA ALA A 38 7.03 4.90 11.06
C ALA A 38 6.42 3.50 11.23
N ASP A 39 6.86 2.54 10.41
CA ASP A 39 6.21 1.26 10.23
C ASP A 39 7.21 0.09 10.32
N PRO A 40 6.85 -1.07 10.89
CA PRO A 40 7.69 -2.27 10.86
C PRO A 40 8.13 -2.67 9.45
N ASP A 41 7.30 -2.45 8.45
CA ASP A 41 7.58 -2.81 7.06
C ASP A 41 8.65 -1.91 6.44
N ASP A 42 8.70 -0.62 6.82
CA ASP A 42 9.79 0.27 6.41
C ASP A 42 11.15 -0.21 6.97
N TYR A 43 11.20 -0.65 8.24
CA TYR A 43 12.43 -1.21 8.83
C TYR A 43 12.85 -2.52 8.15
N MET A 44 11.91 -3.42 7.90
CA MET A 44 12.20 -4.69 7.24
C MET A 44 12.65 -4.46 5.79
N ARG A 45 12.05 -3.51 5.08
CA ARG A 45 12.47 -3.14 3.73
C ARG A 45 13.90 -2.62 3.70
N LEU A 46 14.23 -1.70 4.61
CA LEU A 46 15.60 -1.20 4.75
C LEU A 46 16.59 -2.34 5.01
N LEU A 47 16.24 -3.25 5.92
CA LEU A 47 17.07 -4.40 6.25
C LEU A 47 17.28 -5.31 5.04
N GLN A 48 16.23 -5.65 4.29
CA GLN A 48 16.34 -6.45 3.07
C GLN A 48 17.24 -5.81 2.00
N VAL A 49 17.18 -4.47 1.88
CA VAL A 49 18.06 -3.73 0.96
C VAL A 49 19.51 -3.76 1.45
N ARG A 50 19.75 -3.59 2.76
CA ARG A 50 21.10 -3.72 3.35
C ARG A 50 21.69 -5.11 3.13
N ASP A 51 20.90 -6.16 3.39
CA ASP A 51 21.32 -7.54 3.19
C ASP A 51 21.65 -7.81 1.70
N LEU A 52 20.85 -7.29 0.77
CA LEU A 52 21.11 -7.37 -0.67
C LEU A 52 22.43 -6.67 -1.04
N LEU A 53 22.65 -5.45 -0.54
CA LEU A 53 23.88 -4.68 -0.79
C LEU A 53 25.12 -5.31 -0.12
N ALA A 54 24.91 -6.04 0.99
CA ALA A 54 25.94 -6.81 1.67
C ALA A 54 26.26 -8.16 0.99
N GLY A 55 25.57 -8.50 -0.11
CA GLY A 55 25.88 -9.69 -0.93
C GLY A 55 24.91 -10.87 -0.76
N GLN A 56 23.77 -10.70 -0.09
CA GLN A 56 22.72 -11.71 -0.12
C GLN A 56 22.27 -11.96 -1.56
N SER A 57 22.06 -13.23 -1.91
CA SER A 57 21.66 -13.60 -3.27
C SER A 57 20.37 -12.88 -3.70
N TRP A 58 20.30 -12.45 -4.95
CA TRP A 58 19.13 -11.79 -5.54
C TRP A 58 17.82 -12.58 -5.33
N PHE A 59 17.86 -13.90 -5.46
CA PHE A 59 16.73 -14.77 -5.29
C PHE A 59 16.44 -15.18 -3.84
N ASP A 60 17.34 -14.87 -2.92
CA ASP A 60 17.14 -15.11 -1.50
C ASP A 60 16.48 -13.89 -0.85
N VAL A 61 15.18 -14.03 -0.52
CA VAL A 61 14.40 -13.02 0.19
C VAL A 61 14.20 -13.38 1.66
N THR A 62 14.98 -14.33 2.18
CA THR A 62 14.90 -14.80 3.56
C THR A 62 15.58 -13.80 4.49
N GLN A 63 14.89 -13.40 5.55
CA GLN A 63 15.52 -12.70 6.66
C GLN A 63 16.14 -13.72 7.61
N HIS A 64 17.45 -13.92 7.46
CA HIS A 64 18.19 -14.96 8.21
C HIS A 64 18.37 -14.65 9.70
N ARG A 65 18.19 -13.40 10.12
CA ARG A 65 18.25 -13.00 11.54
C ARG A 65 16.90 -13.07 12.26
N MET A 66 15.82 -13.55 11.60
CA MET A 66 14.50 -13.75 12.17
C MET A 66 14.04 -15.19 11.99
N GLY A 67 13.49 -15.80 13.05
CA GLY A 67 12.92 -17.15 12.97
C GLY A 67 13.96 -18.26 12.85
N LEU A 68 15.04 -18.19 13.64
CA LEU A 68 16.11 -19.18 13.64
C LEU A 68 15.59 -20.61 13.92
N PRO A 69 16.24 -21.68 13.37
CA PRO A 69 17.44 -21.62 12.51
C PRO A 69 17.15 -21.35 11.02
N ASP A 70 15.90 -21.50 10.56
CA ASP A 70 15.55 -21.56 9.12
C ASP A 70 15.49 -20.18 8.47
N GLY A 71 15.34 -19.11 9.27
CA GLY A 71 15.05 -17.78 8.79
C GLY A 71 13.57 -17.60 8.44
N ALA A 72 13.17 -16.36 8.14
CA ALA A 72 11.82 -16.01 7.71
C ALA A 72 11.81 -15.57 6.26
N SER A 73 11.20 -16.35 5.37
CA SER A 73 11.05 -16.00 3.96
C SER A 73 10.06 -14.84 3.81
N MET A 74 10.45 -13.79 3.08
CA MET A 74 9.60 -12.64 2.80
C MET A 74 8.82 -12.80 1.49
N HIS A 75 7.58 -12.33 1.50
CA HIS A 75 6.73 -12.37 0.30
C HIS A 75 6.96 -11.19 -0.65
N TRP A 76 7.74 -10.19 -0.23
CA TRP A 76 7.96 -8.95 -0.99
C TRP A 76 8.85 -9.14 -2.21
N SER A 77 8.56 -8.34 -3.24
CA SER A 77 9.32 -8.36 -4.49
C SER A 77 10.56 -7.48 -4.41
N ARG A 78 11.70 -7.99 -4.89
CA ARG A 78 12.96 -7.23 -5.07
C ARG A 78 12.80 -6.01 -6.00
N LEU A 79 11.73 -5.95 -6.80
CA LEU A 79 11.49 -4.81 -7.70
C LEU A 79 11.30 -3.49 -6.96
N VAL A 80 10.77 -3.53 -5.73
CA VAL A 80 10.64 -2.33 -4.87
C VAL A 80 11.96 -2.00 -4.19
N ASP A 81 12.81 -2.99 -3.94
CA ASP A 81 14.13 -2.79 -3.33
C ASP A 81 15.12 -2.11 -4.29
N LEU A 82 15.02 -2.40 -5.60
CA LEU A 82 15.96 -1.90 -6.62
C LEU A 82 16.10 -0.38 -6.67
N PRO A 83 15.02 0.43 -6.71
CA PRO A 83 15.16 1.88 -6.73
C PRO A 83 15.83 2.42 -5.47
N LEU A 84 15.52 1.84 -4.31
CA LEU A 84 16.13 2.24 -3.04
C LEU A 84 17.61 1.85 -3.00
N ALA A 85 17.96 0.60 -3.36
CA ALA A 85 19.34 0.13 -3.46
C ALA A 85 20.15 1.00 -4.44
N GLY A 86 19.58 1.30 -5.60
CA GLY A 86 20.23 2.15 -6.61
C GLY A 86 20.53 3.56 -6.10
N LEU A 87 19.60 4.18 -5.34
CA LEU A 87 19.83 5.49 -4.74
C LEU A 87 20.86 5.43 -3.61
N ILE A 88 20.86 4.38 -2.77
CA ILE A 88 21.87 4.20 -1.72
C ILE A 88 23.25 4.12 -2.37
N LEU A 89 23.44 3.27 -3.37
CA LEU A 89 24.70 3.15 -4.11
C LEU A 89 25.13 4.46 -4.77
N LEU A 90 24.18 5.20 -5.34
CA LEU A 90 24.47 6.50 -5.96
C LEU A 90 24.95 7.52 -4.91
N PHE A 91 24.24 7.62 -3.79
CA PHE A 91 24.59 8.58 -2.75
C PHE A 91 25.83 8.20 -1.96
N ASP A 92 26.13 6.91 -1.81
CA ASP A 92 27.33 6.42 -1.13
C ASP A 92 28.63 6.83 -1.84
N THR A 93 28.54 7.23 -3.11
CA THR A 93 29.68 7.79 -3.85
C THR A 93 30.10 9.18 -3.35
N VAL A 94 29.21 9.91 -2.64
CA VAL A 94 29.44 11.32 -2.23
C VAL A 94 29.10 11.60 -0.77
N LEU A 95 28.39 10.70 -0.09
CA LEU A 95 27.92 10.85 1.29
C LEU A 95 28.39 9.66 2.14
N PRO A 96 28.62 9.82 3.46
CA PRO A 96 28.80 8.70 4.37
C PRO A 96 27.59 7.74 4.34
N GLY A 97 27.82 6.42 4.47
CA GLY A 97 26.79 5.39 4.26
C GLY A 97 25.46 5.61 4.99
N ASN A 98 25.48 6.03 6.25
CA ASN A 98 24.26 6.36 7.02
C ASN A 98 23.48 7.56 6.44
N LEU A 99 24.17 8.55 5.88
CA LEU A 99 23.52 9.68 5.19
C LEU A 99 23.04 9.26 3.80
N ALA A 100 23.76 8.40 3.10
CA ALA A 100 23.34 7.85 1.81
C ALA A 100 22.02 7.09 1.95
N GLU A 101 21.88 6.22 2.95
CA GLU A 101 20.62 5.53 3.28
C GLU A 101 19.50 6.51 3.61
N LEU A 102 19.76 7.47 4.50
CA LEU A 102 18.77 8.46 4.92
C LEU A 102 18.21 9.25 3.74
N TRP A 103 19.08 9.77 2.88
CA TRP A 103 18.66 10.54 1.72
C TRP A 103 17.97 9.67 0.65
N ALA A 104 18.39 8.43 0.48
CA ALA A 104 17.72 7.49 -0.41
C ALA A 104 16.30 7.21 0.07
N MET A 105 16.11 6.88 1.36
CA MET A 105 14.80 6.66 1.97
C MET A 105 13.91 7.91 1.93
N ALA A 106 14.50 9.10 2.10
CA ALA A 106 13.73 10.35 2.04
C ALA A 106 13.27 10.68 0.60
N LEU A 107 14.07 10.34 -0.41
CA LEU A 107 13.80 10.72 -1.80
C LEU A 107 12.87 9.73 -2.52
N ILE A 108 12.92 8.43 -2.23
CA ILE A 108 12.13 7.41 -2.92
C ILE A 108 10.62 7.72 -2.95
N PRO A 109 9.92 8.01 -1.84
CA PRO A 109 8.49 8.32 -1.88
C PRO A 109 8.19 9.60 -2.66
N LEU A 110 9.11 10.56 -2.67
CA LEU A 110 8.97 11.79 -3.45
C LEU A 110 9.12 11.52 -4.96
N LEU A 111 9.97 10.57 -5.36
CA LEU A 111 10.06 10.13 -6.77
C LEU A 111 8.78 9.40 -7.22
N TRP A 112 8.19 8.58 -6.36
CA TRP A 112 6.88 8.00 -6.61
C TRP A 112 5.81 9.06 -6.78
N LEU A 113 5.83 10.13 -5.97
CA LEU A 113 4.94 11.28 -6.13
C LEU A 113 5.14 11.97 -7.48
N LEU A 114 6.38 12.15 -7.93
CA LEU A 114 6.65 12.73 -9.25
C LEU A 114 5.99 11.91 -10.37
N LEU A 115 6.14 10.59 -10.33
CA LEU A 115 5.51 9.70 -11.30
C LEU A 115 3.97 9.79 -11.26
N ALA A 116 3.38 9.86 -10.05
CA ALA A 116 1.94 10.06 -9.89
C ALA A 116 1.47 11.39 -10.51
N LEU A 117 2.19 12.49 -10.24
CA LEU A 117 1.86 13.82 -10.81
C LEU A 117 2.01 13.86 -12.33
N LEU A 118 3.00 13.17 -12.89
CA LEU A 118 3.16 13.04 -14.34
C LEU A 118 2.01 12.23 -14.96
N ALA A 119 1.58 11.13 -14.32
CA ALA A 119 0.42 10.36 -14.75
C ALA A 119 -0.88 11.18 -14.66
N LEU A 120 -1.08 11.92 -13.58
CA LEU A 120 -2.23 12.82 -13.41
C LEU A 120 -2.24 13.90 -14.51
N ARG A 121 -1.08 14.49 -14.83
CA ARG A 121 -0.96 15.42 -15.95
C ARG A 121 -1.39 14.79 -17.27
N ASP A 122 -0.99 13.55 -17.54
CA ASP A 122 -1.39 12.84 -18.76
C ASP A 122 -2.90 12.56 -18.79
N ILE A 123 -3.50 12.21 -17.64
CA ILE A 123 -4.95 12.11 -17.46
C ILE A 123 -5.63 13.46 -17.78
N ALA A 124 -5.12 14.58 -17.24
CA ALA A 124 -5.67 15.90 -17.52
C ALA A 124 -5.68 16.25 -19.01
N LYS A 125 -4.59 15.92 -19.69
CA LYS A 125 -4.46 16.12 -21.13
C LYS A 125 -5.44 15.23 -21.91
N SER A 126 -5.53 13.96 -21.53
CA SER A 126 -6.44 13.01 -22.18
C SER A 126 -7.92 13.35 -21.99
N LEU A 127 -8.29 13.92 -20.85
CA LEU A 127 -9.65 14.37 -20.54
C LEU A 127 -9.94 15.80 -21.02
N GLU A 128 -8.95 16.48 -21.60
CA GLU A 128 -9.05 17.89 -22.03
C GLU A 128 -9.53 18.81 -20.88
N LEU A 129 -8.98 18.61 -19.68
CA LEU A 129 -9.34 19.40 -18.51
C LEU A 129 -9.02 20.90 -18.73
N PRO A 130 -9.91 21.81 -18.27
CA PRO A 130 -9.61 23.23 -18.32
C PRO A 130 -8.38 23.57 -17.46
N PRO A 131 -7.62 24.63 -17.79
CA PRO A 131 -6.38 24.99 -17.10
C PRO A 131 -6.51 25.10 -15.58
N LEU A 132 -7.64 25.64 -15.09
CA LEU A 132 -7.91 25.71 -13.65
C LEU A 132 -8.05 24.31 -13.02
N ALA A 133 -8.78 23.39 -13.67
CA ALA A 133 -8.93 22.04 -13.16
C ALA A 133 -7.57 21.30 -13.17
N THR A 134 -6.77 21.48 -14.22
CA THR A 134 -5.43 20.89 -14.31
C THR A 134 -4.51 21.41 -13.20
N LEU A 135 -4.50 22.71 -12.92
CA LEU A 135 -3.72 23.27 -11.81
C LEU A 135 -4.20 22.74 -10.45
N LEU A 136 -5.52 22.77 -10.22
CA LEU A 136 -6.11 22.25 -8.98
C LEU A 136 -5.76 20.77 -8.80
N MET A 137 -5.82 19.97 -9.84
CA MET A 137 -5.48 18.54 -9.80
C MET A 137 -4.05 18.30 -9.28
N LEU A 138 -3.07 19.10 -9.71
CA LEU A 138 -1.69 18.99 -9.24
C LEU A 138 -1.48 19.48 -7.79
N LEU A 139 -2.37 20.36 -7.30
CA LEU A 139 -2.29 20.96 -5.96
C LEU A 139 -3.15 20.23 -4.93
N LEU A 140 -4.11 19.38 -5.34
CA LEU A 140 -5.05 18.72 -4.43
C LEU A 140 -4.48 17.55 -3.65
N PHE A 141 -3.30 17.06 -4.01
CA PHE A 141 -2.66 15.93 -3.36
C PHE A 141 -2.74 15.97 -1.82
N PRO A 142 -2.38 17.06 -1.11
CA PRO A 142 -2.44 17.10 0.35
C PRO A 142 -3.86 17.13 0.93
N MET A 143 -4.88 17.31 0.10
CA MET A 143 -6.29 17.35 0.52
C MET A 143 -6.96 15.97 0.52
N PHE A 144 -6.22 14.90 0.24
CA PHE A 144 -6.65 13.52 0.29
C PHE A 144 -5.89 12.81 1.42
N PRO A 145 -6.55 12.44 2.54
CA PRO A 145 -5.87 12.17 3.80
C PRO A 145 -4.93 10.96 3.80
N LEU A 146 -5.13 10.01 2.90
CA LEU A 146 -4.24 8.85 2.78
C LEU A 146 -2.94 9.15 2.01
N LEU A 147 -2.90 10.23 1.22
CA LEU A 147 -1.77 10.50 0.34
C LEU A 147 -0.55 11.09 1.06
N PRO A 148 -0.67 12.17 1.87
CA PRO A 148 0.51 12.84 2.42
C PRO A 148 1.41 11.94 3.23
N GLY A 149 0.84 11.08 4.09
CA GLY A 149 1.61 10.16 4.93
C GLY A 149 2.32 9.06 4.13
N ASN A 150 1.67 8.51 3.10
CA ASN A 150 2.24 7.44 2.28
C ASN A 150 3.32 7.93 1.30
N PHE A 151 3.30 9.22 0.94
CA PHE A 151 4.34 9.84 0.11
C PHE A 151 5.31 10.70 0.92
N ALA A 152 5.28 10.61 2.25
CA ALA A 152 6.21 11.32 3.13
C ALA A 152 7.62 10.72 3.04
N PRO A 153 8.68 11.53 3.24
CA PRO A 153 10.03 11.01 3.42
C PRO A 153 10.08 9.85 4.42
N LEU A 154 10.91 8.86 4.15
CA LEU A 154 11.12 7.64 4.95
C LEU A 154 9.99 6.58 4.87
N ARG A 155 8.90 6.81 4.13
CA ARG A 155 7.91 5.77 3.80
C ARG A 155 8.40 4.98 2.58
N ILE A 156 9.08 3.90 2.81
CA ILE A 156 9.73 3.08 1.75
C ILE A 156 8.98 1.78 1.45
N ASP A 157 7.83 1.60 2.05
CA ASP A 157 6.98 0.45 1.80
C ASP A 157 6.42 0.43 0.37
N HIS A 158 5.96 -0.73 -0.08
CA HIS A 158 5.51 -1.00 -1.45
C HIS A 158 4.14 -0.42 -1.81
N HIS A 159 3.31 -0.04 -0.84
CA HIS A 159 1.96 0.49 -1.08
C HIS A 159 1.95 1.76 -1.93
N THR A 160 2.95 2.63 -1.75
CA THR A 160 3.12 3.83 -2.58
C THR A 160 3.35 3.45 -4.05
N ALA A 161 4.23 2.48 -4.33
CA ALA A 161 4.50 2.01 -5.68
C ALA A 161 3.26 1.39 -6.34
N GLN A 162 2.46 0.62 -5.58
CA GLN A 162 1.19 0.05 -6.05
C GLN A 162 0.20 1.14 -6.49
N SER A 163 -0.02 2.14 -5.65
CA SER A 163 -0.96 3.23 -5.93
C SER A 163 -0.52 4.08 -7.13
N VAL A 164 0.79 4.25 -7.32
CA VAL A 164 1.35 4.90 -8.52
C VAL A 164 1.10 4.04 -9.76
N ALA A 165 1.27 2.71 -9.67
CA ALA A 165 0.97 1.82 -10.79
C ALA A 165 -0.51 1.90 -11.20
N ALA A 166 -1.44 2.04 -10.24
CA ALA A 166 -2.86 2.22 -10.52
C ALA A 166 -3.14 3.49 -11.34
N VAL A 167 -2.58 4.64 -10.95
CA VAL A 167 -2.81 5.90 -11.67
C VAL A 167 -2.09 5.92 -13.03
N VAL A 168 -0.93 5.27 -13.15
CA VAL A 168 -0.23 5.08 -14.44
C VAL A 168 -1.06 4.22 -15.38
N CYS A 169 -1.60 3.09 -14.91
CA CYS A 169 -2.52 2.27 -15.71
C CYS A 169 -3.77 3.07 -16.11
N GLY A 170 -4.32 3.88 -15.21
CA GLY A 170 -5.43 4.78 -15.50
C GLY A 170 -5.10 5.79 -16.61
N ALA A 171 -3.93 6.41 -16.57
CA ALA A 171 -3.46 7.33 -17.61
C ALA A 171 -3.32 6.63 -18.96
N LEU A 172 -2.65 5.47 -18.99
CA LEU A 172 -2.42 4.70 -20.21
C LEU A 172 -3.72 4.14 -20.83
N LEU A 173 -4.71 3.78 -20.00
CA LEU A 173 -6.03 3.34 -20.43
C LEU A 173 -6.75 4.40 -21.28
N LEU A 174 -6.55 5.69 -20.99
CA LEU A 174 -7.22 6.80 -21.70
C LEU A 174 -6.70 7.00 -23.13
N HIS A 175 -5.56 6.43 -23.49
CA HIS A 175 -5.02 6.46 -24.85
C HIS A 175 -5.61 5.33 -25.70
N THR A 176 -6.95 5.32 -25.85
CA THR A 176 -7.69 4.31 -26.61
C THR A 176 -7.15 4.18 -28.04
N GLY A 177 -7.08 2.93 -28.56
CA GLY A 177 -6.53 2.64 -29.89
C GLY A 177 -4.99 2.69 -30.01
N SER A 178 -4.29 3.24 -29.03
CA SER A 178 -2.84 3.32 -29.05
C SER A 178 -2.18 1.97 -28.73
N ARG A 179 -1.47 1.41 -29.72
CA ARG A 179 -0.69 0.17 -29.51
C ARG A 179 0.33 0.30 -28.38
N ARG A 180 1.04 1.44 -28.34
CA ARG A 180 2.10 1.67 -27.33
C ARG A 180 1.51 1.78 -25.94
N ALA A 181 0.41 2.51 -25.79
CA ALA A 181 -0.25 2.67 -24.49
C ALA A 181 -0.81 1.35 -23.96
N ALA A 182 -1.45 0.53 -24.80
CA ALA A 182 -1.95 -0.78 -24.40
C ALA A 182 -0.83 -1.73 -23.93
N ILE A 183 0.30 -1.77 -24.65
CA ILE A 183 1.47 -2.55 -24.26
C ILE A 183 2.06 -2.01 -22.93
N ALA A 184 2.25 -0.71 -22.82
CA ALA A 184 2.78 -0.08 -21.62
C ALA A 184 1.87 -0.32 -20.40
N CYS A 185 0.54 -0.27 -20.57
CA CYS A 185 -0.43 -0.59 -19.51
C CYS A 185 -0.33 -2.05 -19.06
N GLY A 186 -0.17 -3.00 -20.00
CA GLY A 186 0.04 -4.40 -19.67
C GLY A 186 1.35 -4.64 -18.91
N LEU A 187 2.45 -3.97 -19.29
CA LEU A 187 3.72 -4.04 -18.57
C LEU A 187 3.65 -3.37 -17.18
N ALA A 188 2.97 -2.22 -17.06
CA ALA A 188 2.72 -1.57 -15.77
C ALA A 188 1.86 -2.47 -14.86
N GLY A 189 0.84 -3.12 -15.41
CA GLY A 189 0.04 -4.12 -14.70
C GLY A 189 0.86 -5.34 -14.27
N ALA A 190 1.77 -5.82 -15.12
CA ALA A 190 2.69 -6.91 -14.78
C ALA A 190 3.63 -6.52 -13.61
N LEU A 191 4.21 -5.32 -13.66
CA LEU A 191 5.01 -4.78 -12.57
C LEU A 191 4.19 -4.70 -11.27
N TRP A 192 2.99 -4.14 -11.34
CA TRP A 192 2.09 -3.99 -10.21
C TRP A 192 1.77 -5.33 -9.54
N THR A 193 1.37 -6.34 -10.34
CA THR A 193 0.96 -7.64 -9.77
C THR A 193 2.14 -8.49 -9.25
N VAL A 194 3.36 -8.27 -9.76
CA VAL A 194 4.58 -8.90 -9.21
C VAL A 194 5.04 -8.21 -7.92
N VAL A 195 4.72 -6.93 -7.75
CA VAL A 195 4.93 -6.22 -6.49
C VAL A 195 3.90 -6.65 -5.45
N SER A 196 2.63 -6.75 -5.84
CA SER A 196 1.54 -7.21 -4.96
C SER A 196 0.41 -7.85 -5.72
N ILE A 197 -0.02 -9.00 -5.23
CA ILE A 197 -1.16 -9.76 -5.77
C ILE A 197 -2.50 -9.01 -5.60
N GLU A 198 -2.57 -8.02 -4.72
CA GLU A 198 -3.73 -7.15 -4.52
C GLU A 198 -4.10 -6.36 -5.77
N ALA A 199 -3.19 -6.24 -6.75
CA ALA A 199 -3.47 -5.67 -8.06
C ALA A 199 -4.52 -6.44 -8.88
N LEU A 200 -4.75 -7.73 -8.61
CA LEU A 200 -5.59 -8.61 -9.44
C LEU A 200 -6.99 -8.06 -9.74
N PRO A 201 -7.78 -7.54 -8.79
CA PRO A 201 -9.09 -6.96 -9.09
C PRO A 201 -9.02 -5.79 -10.06
N MET A 202 -7.95 -4.99 -9.98
CA MET A 202 -7.74 -3.87 -10.90
C MET A 202 -7.33 -4.33 -12.29
N LEU A 203 -6.53 -5.40 -12.40
CA LEU A 203 -6.16 -5.99 -13.70
C LEU A 203 -7.37 -6.64 -14.38
N VAL A 204 -8.26 -7.28 -13.61
CA VAL A 204 -9.55 -7.78 -14.12
C VAL A 204 -10.41 -6.61 -14.63
N THR A 205 -10.46 -5.50 -13.90
CA THR A 205 -11.19 -4.30 -14.30
C THR A 205 -10.61 -3.71 -15.59
N LEU A 206 -9.29 -3.55 -15.69
CA LEU A 206 -8.61 -3.09 -16.91
C LEU A 206 -8.91 -4.02 -18.10
N THR A 207 -8.88 -5.34 -17.89
CA THR A 207 -9.24 -6.34 -18.90
C THR A 207 -10.68 -6.14 -19.39
N GLY A 208 -11.61 -5.93 -18.46
CA GLY A 208 -13.01 -5.64 -18.79
C GLY A 208 -13.18 -4.33 -19.56
N LEU A 209 -12.50 -3.27 -19.17
CA LEU A 209 -12.56 -1.96 -19.83
C LEU A 209 -11.97 -2.02 -21.26
N TYR A 210 -10.81 -2.66 -21.46
CA TYR A 210 -10.26 -2.91 -22.80
C TYR A 210 -11.16 -3.84 -23.62
N GLY A 211 -11.79 -4.84 -22.97
CA GLY A 211 -12.76 -5.73 -23.61
C GLY A 211 -14.00 -4.99 -24.09
N LEU A 212 -14.52 -4.08 -23.29
CA LEU A 212 -15.63 -3.18 -23.71
C LEU A 212 -15.22 -2.29 -24.87
N GLY A 213 -14.01 -1.72 -24.86
CA GLY A 213 -13.46 -0.96 -25.99
C GLY A 213 -13.43 -1.78 -27.28
N TRP A 214 -13.00 -3.04 -27.20
CA TRP A 214 -13.06 -3.97 -28.32
C TRP A 214 -14.51 -4.25 -28.76
N ALA A 215 -15.41 -4.55 -27.85
CA ALA A 215 -16.79 -4.92 -28.18
C ALA A 215 -17.59 -3.76 -28.78
N LEU A 216 -17.39 -2.54 -28.28
CA LEU A 216 -18.16 -1.36 -28.70
C LEU A 216 -17.55 -0.67 -29.92
N ASN A 217 -16.22 -0.63 -30.04
CA ASN A 217 -15.51 0.19 -31.01
C ASN A 217 -14.59 -0.62 -31.96
N GLY A 218 -14.41 -1.93 -31.72
CA GLY A 218 -13.50 -2.77 -32.50
C GLY A 218 -12.02 -2.54 -32.16
N ASP A 219 -11.70 -1.92 -31.02
CA ASP A 219 -10.32 -1.62 -30.62
C ASP A 219 -9.54 -2.90 -30.28
N ARG A 220 -8.36 -3.05 -30.88
CA ARG A 220 -7.47 -4.21 -30.68
C ARG A 220 -6.56 -4.09 -29.44
N SER A 221 -6.81 -3.12 -28.56
CA SER A 221 -5.97 -2.88 -27.38
C SER A 221 -6.03 -4.01 -26.36
N LEU A 222 -7.15 -4.73 -26.23
CA LEU A 222 -7.32 -5.84 -25.30
C LEU A 222 -6.22 -6.91 -25.45
N SER A 223 -6.00 -7.40 -26.68
CA SER A 223 -5.00 -8.46 -26.90
C SER A 223 -3.57 -7.96 -26.66
N ARG A 224 -3.28 -6.72 -27.02
CA ARG A 224 -1.95 -6.12 -26.81
C ARG A 224 -1.66 -5.93 -25.33
N TYR A 225 -2.66 -5.46 -24.57
CA TYR A 225 -2.60 -5.37 -23.12
C TYR A 225 -2.36 -6.74 -22.48
N LEU A 226 -3.16 -7.75 -22.82
CA LEU A 226 -3.05 -9.09 -22.22
C LEU A 226 -1.76 -9.82 -22.61
N VAL A 227 -1.28 -9.69 -23.85
CA VAL A 227 0.01 -10.26 -24.27
C VAL A 227 1.15 -9.68 -23.44
N SER A 228 1.18 -8.36 -23.25
CA SER A 228 2.23 -7.71 -22.48
C SER A 228 2.07 -7.93 -20.97
N LEU A 229 0.84 -8.01 -20.45
CA LEU A 229 0.58 -8.39 -19.06
C LEU A 229 1.08 -9.81 -18.78
N THR A 230 0.69 -10.78 -19.59
CA THR A 230 1.05 -12.20 -19.41
C THR A 230 2.56 -12.40 -19.53
N GLY A 231 3.15 -11.91 -20.64
CA GLY A 231 4.60 -12.04 -20.85
C GLY A 231 5.42 -11.30 -19.82
N GLY A 232 5.02 -10.06 -19.49
CA GLY A 232 5.66 -9.25 -18.45
C GLY A 232 5.57 -9.90 -17.07
N SER A 233 4.39 -10.40 -16.68
CA SER A 233 4.19 -11.08 -15.41
C SER A 233 5.04 -12.36 -15.29
N ALA A 234 5.06 -13.18 -16.33
CA ALA A 234 5.89 -14.39 -16.36
C ALA A 234 7.37 -14.06 -16.26
N MET A 235 7.85 -13.11 -17.08
CA MET A 235 9.26 -12.71 -17.10
C MET A 235 9.70 -12.10 -15.76
N LEU A 236 8.93 -11.15 -15.20
CA LEU A 236 9.27 -10.51 -13.95
C LEU A 236 9.19 -11.45 -12.75
N SER A 237 8.22 -12.38 -12.71
CA SER A 237 8.15 -13.40 -11.65
C SER A 237 9.39 -14.29 -11.66
N LEU A 238 9.78 -14.80 -12.82
CA LEU A 238 10.99 -15.64 -12.97
C LEU A 238 12.28 -14.86 -12.72
N ALA A 239 12.31 -13.55 -13.02
CA ALA A 239 13.47 -12.69 -12.79
C ALA A 239 13.65 -12.30 -11.31
N THR A 240 12.60 -12.36 -10.49
CA THR A 240 12.63 -11.85 -9.10
C THR A 240 12.47 -12.90 -8.03
N ARG A 241 12.05 -14.13 -8.38
CA ARG A 241 11.81 -15.22 -7.43
C ARG A 241 12.35 -16.54 -7.91
N PRO A 242 12.85 -17.38 -7.00
CA PRO A 242 13.22 -18.75 -7.36
C PRO A 242 11.98 -19.56 -7.70
N LEU A 243 12.12 -20.56 -8.56
CA LEU A 243 11.02 -21.42 -8.97
C LEU A 243 10.39 -22.15 -7.78
N SER A 244 11.18 -22.50 -6.77
CA SER A 244 10.71 -23.12 -5.52
C SER A 244 9.71 -22.25 -4.75
N ASP A 245 9.88 -20.93 -4.72
CA ASP A 245 8.93 -20.01 -4.09
C ASP A 245 7.64 -19.87 -4.93
N LEU A 246 7.79 -19.77 -6.26
CA LEU A 246 6.65 -19.66 -7.18
C LEU A 246 5.73 -20.90 -7.16
N THR A 247 6.29 -22.08 -6.95
CA THR A 247 5.55 -23.36 -6.88
C THR A 247 5.28 -23.83 -5.46
N GLY A 248 5.79 -23.13 -4.46
CA GLY A 248 5.63 -23.42 -3.04
C GLY A 248 4.18 -23.30 -2.54
N PRO A 249 3.93 -23.55 -1.26
CA PRO A 249 2.56 -23.57 -0.69
C PRO A 249 1.97 -22.16 -0.47
N HIS A 250 2.75 -21.10 -0.67
CA HIS A 250 2.34 -19.72 -0.37
C HIS A 250 1.37 -19.16 -1.41
N CYS A 251 0.30 -18.49 -0.97
CA CYS A 251 -0.72 -17.90 -1.84
C CYS A 251 -0.55 -16.39 -2.06
N ASP A 252 0.41 -15.77 -1.40
CA ASP A 252 0.63 -14.33 -1.29
C ASP A 252 1.53 -13.73 -2.39
N VAL A 253 1.89 -14.54 -3.38
CA VAL A 253 2.69 -14.14 -4.54
C VAL A 253 2.05 -14.58 -5.86
N LEU A 254 2.49 -13.98 -6.96
CA LEU A 254 2.02 -14.36 -8.29
C LEU A 254 2.53 -15.76 -8.65
N ARG A 255 1.61 -16.73 -8.69
CA ARG A 255 1.89 -18.16 -8.95
C ARG A 255 1.73 -18.52 -10.43
N PRO A 256 2.28 -19.67 -10.87
CA PRO A 256 2.04 -20.19 -12.22
C PRO A 256 0.56 -20.29 -12.61
N GLY A 257 -0.33 -20.56 -11.64
CA GLY A 257 -1.78 -20.59 -11.86
C GLY A 257 -2.37 -19.25 -12.30
N HIS A 258 -1.88 -18.13 -11.77
CA HIS A 258 -2.28 -16.79 -12.23
C HIS A 258 -1.77 -16.54 -13.66
N ILE A 259 -0.52 -16.93 -13.96
CA ILE A 259 0.05 -16.81 -15.31
C ILE A 259 -0.75 -17.66 -16.31
N ALA A 260 -1.17 -18.86 -15.92
CA ALA A 260 -2.04 -19.70 -16.75
C ALA A 260 -3.40 -19.03 -17.04
N ALA A 261 -4.03 -18.43 -16.02
CA ALA A 261 -5.25 -17.66 -16.18
C ALA A 261 -5.06 -16.46 -17.15
N PHE A 262 -3.96 -15.71 -17.00
CA PHE A 262 -3.62 -14.61 -17.91
C PHE A 262 -3.34 -15.13 -19.34
N ALA A 263 -2.69 -16.27 -19.48
CA ALA A 263 -2.43 -16.89 -20.79
C ALA A 263 -3.73 -17.29 -21.48
N VAL A 264 -4.67 -17.89 -20.77
CA VAL A 264 -6.00 -18.22 -21.31
C VAL A 264 -6.75 -16.95 -21.70
N ALA A 265 -6.74 -15.92 -20.87
CA ALA A 265 -7.32 -14.61 -21.22
C ALA A 265 -6.70 -14.04 -22.50
N THR A 266 -5.38 -14.17 -22.64
CA THR A 266 -4.64 -13.75 -23.84
C THR A 266 -5.07 -14.52 -25.08
N LEU A 267 -5.17 -15.85 -25.00
CA LEU A 267 -5.59 -16.70 -26.11
C LEU A 267 -7.02 -16.35 -26.56
N VAL A 268 -7.94 -16.17 -25.62
CA VAL A 268 -9.30 -15.72 -25.93
C VAL A 268 -9.27 -14.35 -26.60
N ALA A 269 -8.51 -13.39 -26.08
CA ALA A 269 -8.43 -12.04 -26.67
C ALA A 269 -7.81 -12.04 -28.07
N LEU A 270 -6.85 -12.92 -28.33
CA LEU A 270 -6.29 -13.11 -29.67
C LEU A 270 -7.34 -13.75 -30.61
N TRP A 271 -8.08 -14.74 -30.13
CA TRP A 271 -9.17 -15.35 -30.90
C TRP A 271 -10.27 -14.34 -31.23
N LEU A 272 -10.64 -13.45 -30.31
CA LEU A 272 -11.65 -12.40 -30.54
C LEU A 272 -11.30 -11.50 -31.73
N GLN A 273 -10.03 -11.36 -32.10
CA GLN A 273 -9.61 -10.56 -33.26
C GLN A 273 -10.01 -11.18 -34.61
N PHE A 274 -10.32 -12.48 -34.65
CA PHE A 274 -10.82 -13.14 -35.88
C PHE A 274 -12.32 -12.95 -36.06
N ILE A 275 -13.04 -12.39 -35.09
CA ILE A 275 -14.47 -12.08 -35.24
C ILE A 275 -14.62 -10.97 -36.26
N PRO A 276 -15.49 -11.19 -37.30
CA PRO A 276 -15.66 -10.21 -38.36
C PRO A 276 -16.12 -8.84 -37.86
N GLU A 277 -15.60 -7.77 -38.45
CA GLU A 277 -15.97 -6.40 -38.07
C GLU A 277 -17.46 -6.10 -38.26
N ARG A 278 -18.13 -6.85 -39.17
CA ARG A 278 -19.58 -6.76 -39.43
C ARG A 278 -20.43 -7.32 -38.27
N THR A 279 -19.84 -8.04 -37.31
CA THR A 279 -20.57 -8.58 -36.15
C THR A 279 -21.17 -7.43 -35.34
N SER A 280 -22.45 -7.57 -34.99
CA SER A 280 -23.16 -6.56 -34.19
C SER A 280 -22.47 -6.34 -32.82
N LYS A 281 -22.68 -5.17 -32.22
CA LYS A 281 -22.16 -4.89 -30.87
C LYS A 281 -22.62 -5.93 -29.85
N SER A 282 -23.89 -6.38 -29.92
CA SER A 282 -24.41 -7.44 -29.05
C SER A 282 -23.68 -8.76 -29.28
N GLY A 283 -23.43 -9.14 -30.54
CA GLY A 283 -22.66 -10.36 -30.85
C GLY A 283 -21.22 -10.30 -30.32
N ARG A 284 -20.56 -9.14 -30.41
CA ARG A 284 -19.22 -8.93 -29.83
C ARG A 284 -19.25 -8.96 -28.30
N LEU A 285 -20.28 -8.38 -27.65
CA LEU A 285 -20.45 -8.47 -26.20
C LEU A 285 -20.68 -9.92 -25.74
N THR A 286 -21.49 -10.69 -26.49
CA THR A 286 -21.66 -12.13 -26.24
C THR A 286 -20.33 -12.88 -26.36
N ALA A 287 -19.56 -12.60 -27.42
CA ALA A 287 -18.26 -13.23 -27.62
C ALA A 287 -17.26 -12.84 -26.50
N LEU A 288 -17.29 -11.59 -26.01
CA LEU A 288 -16.48 -11.17 -24.85
C LEU A 288 -16.82 -11.98 -23.60
N GLY A 289 -18.05 -12.44 -23.45
CA GLY A 289 -18.49 -13.33 -22.35
C GLY A 289 -17.74 -14.67 -22.29
N LEU A 290 -17.10 -15.10 -23.38
CA LEU A 290 -16.22 -16.28 -23.37
C LEU A 290 -14.98 -16.08 -22.50
N LEU A 291 -14.55 -14.84 -22.28
CA LEU A 291 -13.36 -14.54 -21.49
C LEU A 291 -13.50 -15.03 -20.04
N PRO A 292 -14.48 -14.58 -19.23
CA PRO A 292 -14.66 -15.10 -17.89
C PRO A 292 -15.01 -16.60 -17.89
N VAL A 293 -15.77 -17.11 -18.87
CA VAL A 293 -16.12 -18.53 -18.97
C VAL A 293 -14.89 -19.41 -19.13
N ALA A 294 -13.88 -18.98 -19.89
CA ALA A 294 -12.65 -19.72 -20.07
C ALA A 294 -11.65 -19.52 -18.90
N VAL A 295 -11.55 -18.30 -18.38
CA VAL A 295 -10.52 -17.93 -17.40
C VAL A 295 -10.86 -18.42 -15.99
N ILE A 296 -12.13 -18.29 -15.55
CA ILE A 296 -12.53 -18.62 -14.18
C ILE A 296 -12.25 -20.10 -13.84
N PRO A 297 -12.66 -21.10 -14.65
CA PRO A 297 -12.36 -22.50 -14.36
C PRO A 297 -10.86 -22.80 -14.28
N VAL A 298 -10.06 -22.19 -15.16
CA VAL A 298 -8.59 -22.37 -15.15
C VAL A 298 -8.00 -21.77 -13.89
N ALA A 299 -8.42 -20.56 -13.49
CA ALA A 299 -7.95 -19.93 -12.25
C ALA A 299 -8.26 -20.81 -11.03
N PHE A 300 -9.50 -21.27 -10.87
CA PHE A 300 -9.88 -22.13 -9.74
C PHE A 300 -9.15 -23.48 -9.77
N ALA A 301 -9.05 -24.12 -10.92
CA ALA A 301 -8.37 -25.41 -11.05
C ALA A 301 -6.87 -25.33 -10.78
N SER A 302 -6.20 -24.23 -11.19
CA SER A 302 -4.75 -24.10 -11.09
C SER A 302 -4.28 -23.43 -9.77
N LEU A 303 -5.13 -22.64 -9.12
CA LEU A 303 -4.81 -21.98 -7.87
C LEU A 303 -5.31 -22.74 -6.63
N GLY A 304 -6.33 -23.59 -6.80
CA GLY A 304 -6.92 -24.33 -5.67
C GLY A 304 -7.42 -23.38 -4.58
N SER A 305 -7.01 -23.64 -3.33
CA SER A 305 -7.37 -22.79 -2.18
C SER A 305 -6.85 -21.35 -2.29
N CYS A 306 -5.78 -21.10 -3.03
CA CYS A 306 -5.24 -19.75 -3.24
C CYS A 306 -6.19 -18.85 -4.07
N ALA A 307 -7.15 -19.41 -4.80
CA ALA A 307 -8.13 -18.64 -5.54
C ALA A 307 -9.09 -17.85 -4.64
N THR A 308 -9.31 -18.33 -3.42
CA THR A 308 -10.28 -17.75 -2.47
C THR A 308 -9.64 -17.20 -1.20
N ASN A 309 -8.39 -17.58 -0.91
CA ASN A 309 -7.69 -17.15 0.30
C ASN A 309 -6.21 -16.84 0.00
N PRO A 310 -5.90 -15.59 -0.38
CA PRO A 310 -4.54 -15.18 -0.75
C PRO A 310 -3.56 -15.18 0.43
N LEU A 311 -4.02 -15.08 1.68
CA LEU A 311 -3.17 -15.20 2.86
C LEU A 311 -2.93 -16.65 3.29
N GLY A 312 -3.62 -17.62 2.65
CA GLY A 312 -3.63 -19.00 3.08
C GLY A 312 -4.47 -19.21 4.36
N GLN A 313 -4.28 -20.35 5.02
CA GLN A 313 -4.94 -20.60 6.30
C GLN A 313 -4.10 -19.99 7.43
N LEU A 314 -4.56 -18.84 7.94
CA LEU A 314 -3.98 -18.26 9.16
C LEU A 314 -4.44 -19.03 10.38
N ASP A 315 -3.52 -19.27 11.33
CA ASP A 315 -3.83 -19.79 12.64
C ASP A 315 -4.90 -18.89 13.33
N PRO A 316 -5.91 -19.44 14.03
CA PRO A 316 -6.94 -18.66 14.69
C PRO A 316 -6.37 -17.62 15.69
N LEU A 317 -5.24 -17.94 16.33
CA LEU A 317 -4.57 -17.02 17.24
C LEU A 317 -4.02 -15.80 16.49
N LEU A 318 -3.45 -16.01 15.29
CA LEU A 318 -2.97 -14.91 14.43
C LEU A 318 -4.13 -14.09 13.89
N GLN A 319 -5.28 -14.70 13.59
CA GLN A 319 -6.46 -13.95 13.17
C GLN A 319 -6.92 -12.98 14.26
N THR A 320 -6.89 -13.42 15.53
CA THR A 320 -7.38 -12.64 16.68
C THR A 320 -6.41 -11.56 17.13
N TRP A 321 -5.11 -11.90 17.26
CA TRP A 321 -4.14 -11.03 17.94
C TRP A 321 -3.24 -10.23 17.01
N TRP A 322 -3.13 -10.63 15.75
CA TRP A 322 -2.33 -9.94 14.75
C TRP A 322 -3.18 -9.38 13.62
N HIS A 323 -3.87 -10.24 12.84
CA HIS A 323 -4.59 -9.81 11.64
C HIS A 323 -5.72 -8.81 11.96
N ALA A 324 -6.43 -8.99 13.07
CA ALA A 324 -7.45 -8.05 13.53
C ALA A 324 -6.88 -6.65 13.87
N GLY A 325 -5.58 -6.54 14.14
CA GLY A 325 -4.88 -5.28 14.36
C GLY A 325 -4.33 -4.63 13.08
N VAL A 326 -4.26 -5.36 11.95
CA VAL A 326 -3.82 -4.85 10.65
C VAL A 326 -4.99 -4.13 9.96
N LEU A 327 -5.42 -3.00 10.55
CA LEU A 327 -6.64 -2.28 10.14
C LEU A 327 -6.67 -1.96 8.65
N GLU A 328 -5.55 -1.61 8.06
CA GLU A 328 -5.47 -1.26 6.64
C GLU A 328 -5.82 -2.43 5.70
N GLY A 329 -5.61 -3.68 6.14
CA GLY A 329 -6.00 -4.91 5.42
C GLY A 329 -7.46 -5.32 5.63
N LEU A 330 -8.19 -4.65 6.54
CA LEU A 330 -9.54 -5.02 6.93
C LEU A 330 -10.62 -4.21 6.19
N PRO A 331 -11.85 -4.78 6.07
CA PRO A 331 -12.98 -4.11 5.47
C PRO A 331 -13.45 -2.86 6.25
N VAL A 332 -14.23 -2.02 5.57
CA VAL A 332 -14.74 -0.74 6.08
C VAL A 332 -15.52 -0.84 7.40
N TRP A 333 -16.17 -1.96 7.66
CA TRP A 333 -16.91 -2.18 8.93
C TRP A 333 -16.03 -2.47 10.15
N HIS A 334 -14.73 -2.67 9.95
CA HIS A 334 -13.70 -2.72 11.01
C HIS A 334 -12.93 -1.40 11.15
N GLN A 335 -13.18 -0.44 10.25
CA GLN A 335 -12.47 0.83 10.27
C GLN A 335 -13.09 1.83 11.26
N PRO A 336 -12.31 2.77 11.78
CA PRO A 336 -12.86 3.92 12.49
C PRO A 336 -13.87 4.69 11.61
N PRO A 337 -14.93 5.29 12.18
CA PRO A 337 -15.93 6.05 11.43
C PRO A 337 -15.35 7.12 10.51
N SER A 338 -14.26 7.80 10.93
CA SER A 338 -13.57 8.80 10.10
C SER A 338 -12.97 8.19 8.85
N MET A 339 -12.36 6.99 8.94
CA MET A 339 -11.81 6.28 7.80
C MET A 339 -12.93 5.77 6.87
N ALA A 340 -13.99 5.17 7.43
CA ALA A 340 -15.14 4.74 6.65
C ALA A 340 -15.76 5.91 5.85
N LEU A 341 -15.86 7.10 6.46
CA LEU A 341 -16.30 8.31 5.79
C LEU A 341 -15.35 8.73 4.66
N VAL A 342 -14.04 8.68 4.88
CA VAL A 342 -13.02 9.00 3.85
C VAL A 342 -13.20 8.13 2.61
N LEU A 343 -13.36 6.81 2.79
CA LEU A 343 -13.53 5.87 1.69
C LEU A 343 -14.84 6.12 0.93
N ALA A 344 -15.95 6.26 1.66
CA ALA A 344 -17.26 6.54 1.07
C ALA A 344 -17.28 7.90 0.34
N TRP A 345 -16.66 8.92 0.93
CA TRP A 345 -16.58 10.26 0.33
C TRP A 345 -15.74 10.27 -0.94
N THR A 346 -14.65 9.51 -0.96
CA THR A 346 -13.82 9.31 -2.17
C THR A 346 -14.65 8.76 -3.33
N ILE A 347 -15.47 7.73 -3.07
CA ILE A 347 -16.40 7.15 -4.06
C ILE A 347 -17.43 8.20 -4.52
N ALA A 348 -17.98 8.97 -3.61
CA ALA A 348 -18.96 10.03 -3.94
C ALA A 348 -18.35 11.13 -4.83
N ILE A 349 -17.10 11.54 -4.57
CA ILE A 349 -16.35 12.48 -5.42
C ILE A 349 -16.16 11.93 -6.83
N ILE A 350 -15.76 10.66 -6.95
CA ILE A 350 -15.59 10.00 -8.25
C ILE A 350 -16.92 10.00 -9.01
N ALA A 351 -18.02 9.57 -8.38
CA ALA A 351 -19.34 9.50 -9.01
C ALA A 351 -19.87 10.89 -9.44
N ALA A 352 -19.74 11.90 -8.56
CA ALA A 352 -20.17 13.26 -8.85
C ALA A 352 -19.34 13.90 -9.98
N GLY A 353 -18.01 13.73 -9.94
CA GLY A 353 -17.11 14.25 -10.96
C GLY A 353 -17.29 13.54 -12.31
N TRP A 354 -17.52 12.22 -12.30
CA TRP A 354 -17.87 11.47 -13.50
C TRP A 354 -19.17 11.98 -14.13
N ARG A 355 -20.23 12.15 -13.34
CA ARG A 355 -21.51 12.69 -13.84
C ARG A 355 -21.31 14.06 -14.48
N LEU A 356 -20.55 14.95 -13.84
CA LEU A 356 -20.26 16.29 -14.38
C LEU A 356 -19.46 16.20 -15.67
N GLY A 357 -18.39 15.41 -15.72
CA GLY A 357 -17.55 15.23 -16.91
C GLY A 357 -18.32 14.63 -18.08
N HIS A 358 -19.18 13.63 -17.81
CA HIS A 358 -20.03 13.02 -18.82
C HIS A 358 -21.06 14.00 -19.38
N GLN A 359 -21.68 14.84 -18.55
CA GLN A 359 -22.65 15.85 -18.99
C GLN A 359 -22.04 16.95 -19.86
N GLN A 360 -20.76 17.28 -19.67
CA GLN A 360 -20.05 18.24 -20.50
C GLN A 360 -19.75 17.72 -21.93
N GLN A 361 -20.02 16.43 -22.18
CA GLN A 361 -19.90 15.73 -23.48
C GLN A 361 -18.49 15.79 -24.12
N ARG A 362 -17.50 16.32 -23.40
CA ARG A 362 -16.10 16.30 -23.86
C ARG A 362 -15.47 14.99 -23.40
N GLN A 363 -14.98 14.19 -24.37
CA GLN A 363 -14.28 12.93 -24.07
C GLN A 363 -15.07 11.97 -23.16
N SER A 364 -16.40 11.86 -23.34
CA SER A 364 -17.30 11.06 -22.48
C SER A 364 -16.87 9.61 -22.32
N GLU A 365 -16.31 9.00 -23.39
CA GLU A 365 -15.77 7.64 -23.33
C GLU A 365 -14.59 7.55 -22.36
N ARG A 366 -13.63 8.49 -22.41
CA ARG A 366 -12.47 8.51 -21.50
C ARG A 366 -12.89 8.75 -20.05
N TRP A 367 -13.90 9.61 -19.83
CA TRP A 367 -14.49 9.77 -18.48
C TRP A 367 -15.11 8.47 -17.98
N ASN A 368 -15.79 7.70 -18.83
CA ASN A 368 -16.36 6.40 -18.45
C ASN A 368 -15.27 5.38 -18.12
N LEU A 369 -14.18 5.34 -18.90
CA LEU A 369 -13.06 4.44 -18.65
C LEU A 369 -12.37 4.75 -17.32
N LEU A 370 -12.03 6.03 -17.08
CA LEU A 370 -11.40 6.43 -15.82
C LEU A 370 -12.31 6.22 -14.62
N ALA A 371 -13.61 6.57 -14.75
CA ALA A 371 -14.59 6.36 -13.70
C ALA A 371 -14.79 4.89 -13.40
N GLY A 372 -14.84 4.01 -14.42
CA GLY A 372 -14.95 2.57 -14.23
C GLY A 372 -13.80 2.01 -13.39
N LEU A 373 -12.55 2.37 -13.72
CA LEU A 373 -11.37 1.98 -12.95
C LEU A 373 -11.41 2.56 -11.53
N ALA A 374 -11.67 3.87 -11.40
CA ALA A 374 -11.67 4.57 -10.11
C ALA A 374 -12.78 4.09 -9.16
N LEU A 375 -14.00 3.85 -9.69
CA LEU A 375 -15.12 3.34 -8.88
C LEU A 375 -14.88 1.92 -8.40
N VAL A 376 -14.34 1.03 -9.25
CA VAL A 376 -14.01 -0.33 -8.81
C VAL A 376 -12.90 -0.29 -7.76
N CYS A 377 -11.88 0.54 -7.92
CA CYS A 377 -10.84 0.73 -6.91
C CYS A 377 -11.42 1.29 -5.60
N GLY A 378 -12.32 2.28 -5.69
CA GLY A 378 -13.03 2.82 -4.53
C GLY A 378 -13.92 1.79 -3.81
N ILE A 379 -14.65 0.96 -4.56
CA ILE A 379 -15.46 -0.12 -3.99
C ILE A 379 -14.57 -1.19 -3.37
N TYR A 380 -13.45 -1.53 -4.01
CA TYR A 380 -12.49 -2.50 -3.48
C TYR A 380 -11.85 -2.00 -2.18
N SER A 381 -11.65 -0.69 -2.03
CA SER A 381 -11.17 -0.10 -0.77
C SER A 381 -12.13 -0.28 0.41
N LEU A 382 -13.41 -0.57 0.16
CA LEU A 382 -14.35 -0.95 1.23
C LEU A 382 -14.12 -2.36 1.76
N LEU A 383 -13.42 -3.21 1.00
CA LEU A 383 -13.05 -4.58 1.40
C LEU A 383 -11.63 -4.64 1.95
N ILE A 384 -10.72 -3.82 1.43
CA ILE A 384 -9.31 -3.70 1.84
C ILE A 384 -8.97 -2.21 1.91
N ALA A 385 -8.96 -1.64 3.11
CA ALA A 385 -8.91 -0.19 3.32
C ALA A 385 -7.67 0.50 2.71
N ARG A 386 -6.51 -0.18 2.66
CA ARG A 386 -5.27 0.36 2.06
C ARG A 386 -5.39 0.65 0.56
N GLU A 387 -6.30 -0.02 -0.17
CA GLU A 387 -6.61 0.29 -1.57
C GLU A 387 -7.24 1.69 -1.73
N GLY A 388 -7.72 2.28 -0.65
CA GLY A 388 -8.14 3.68 -0.59
C GLY A 388 -7.06 4.65 -1.05
N LEU A 389 -5.77 4.29 -0.91
CA LEU A 389 -4.65 5.10 -1.40
C LEU A 389 -4.70 5.25 -2.93
N ALA A 390 -4.84 4.16 -3.66
CA ALA A 390 -4.98 4.15 -5.12
C ALA A 390 -6.30 4.83 -5.55
N ALA A 391 -7.41 4.55 -4.84
CA ALA A 391 -8.70 5.18 -5.09
C ALA A 391 -8.63 6.71 -4.95
N GLN A 392 -7.92 7.24 -3.94
CA GLN A 392 -7.74 8.67 -3.74
C GLN A 392 -6.92 9.33 -4.85
N LEU A 393 -5.83 8.70 -5.31
CA LEU A 393 -5.08 9.20 -6.46
C LEU A 393 -5.95 9.28 -7.72
N LEU A 394 -6.73 8.22 -7.99
CA LEU A 394 -7.66 8.19 -9.12
C LEU A 394 -8.85 9.14 -8.96
N ALA A 395 -9.21 9.56 -7.72
CA ALA A 395 -10.28 10.51 -7.44
C ALA A 395 -9.88 11.98 -7.72
N ILE A 396 -8.58 12.30 -7.69
CA ILE A 396 -8.09 13.70 -7.86
C ILE A 396 -8.62 14.38 -9.14
N PRO A 397 -8.63 13.77 -10.35
CA PRO A 397 -9.17 14.39 -11.55
C PRO A 397 -10.64 14.78 -11.43
N PHE A 398 -11.44 13.96 -10.75
CA PHE A 398 -12.86 14.21 -10.52
C PHE A 398 -13.08 15.37 -9.55
N ALA A 399 -12.34 15.38 -8.44
CA ALA A 399 -12.34 16.48 -7.47
C ALA A 399 -11.94 17.81 -8.11
N ALA A 400 -10.89 17.78 -8.92
CA ALA A 400 -10.39 18.96 -9.62
C ALA A 400 -11.43 19.53 -10.60
N LEU A 401 -12.15 18.67 -11.33
CA LEU A 401 -13.23 19.09 -12.21
C LEU A 401 -14.39 19.72 -11.41
N LEU A 402 -14.81 19.08 -10.32
CA LEU A 402 -15.87 19.61 -9.44
C LEU A 402 -15.50 20.98 -8.85
N LEU A 403 -14.28 21.12 -8.35
CA LEU A 403 -13.77 22.39 -7.83
C LEU A 403 -13.71 23.47 -8.92
N ALA A 404 -13.18 23.14 -10.09
CA ALA A 404 -13.08 24.09 -11.20
C ALA A 404 -14.46 24.56 -11.68
N HIS A 405 -15.49 23.71 -11.55
CA HIS A 405 -16.87 24.05 -11.90
C HIS A 405 -17.56 24.89 -10.81
N TRP A 406 -17.53 24.45 -9.54
CA TRP A 406 -18.32 25.06 -8.48
C TRP A 406 -17.66 26.25 -7.79
N LEU A 407 -16.33 26.29 -7.71
CA LEU A 407 -15.60 27.36 -7.02
C LEU A 407 -15.85 28.76 -7.65
N PRO A 408 -15.84 28.94 -8.98
CA PRO A 408 -16.20 30.22 -9.58
C PRO A 408 -17.64 30.63 -9.29
N LEU A 409 -18.59 29.68 -9.26
CA LEU A 409 -19.99 29.95 -8.94
C LEU A 409 -20.15 30.43 -7.49
N ALA A 410 -19.53 29.74 -6.53
CA ALA A 410 -19.53 30.14 -5.14
C ALA A 410 -18.93 31.54 -4.93
N ARG A 411 -17.82 31.86 -5.63
CA ARG A 411 -17.16 33.15 -5.55
C ARG A 411 -17.89 34.28 -6.25
N ALA A 412 -18.83 33.98 -7.15
CA ALA A 412 -19.69 34.97 -7.81
C ALA A 412 -20.82 35.49 -6.91
N ILE A 413 -21.07 34.88 -5.73
CA ILE A 413 -22.09 35.30 -4.79
C ILE A 413 -21.76 36.73 -4.30
N PRO A 414 -22.69 37.71 -4.46
CA PRO A 414 -22.39 39.13 -4.19
C PRO A 414 -22.12 39.40 -2.69
N ARG A 415 -22.86 38.77 -1.78
CA ARG A 415 -22.76 38.99 -0.34
C ARG A 415 -21.57 38.24 0.24
N ALA A 416 -20.76 38.92 1.07
CA ALA A 416 -19.50 38.37 1.59
C ALA A 416 -19.69 37.10 2.44
N ALA A 417 -20.60 37.12 3.43
CA ALA A 417 -20.82 35.97 4.31
C ALA A 417 -21.28 34.70 3.57
N PRO A 418 -22.34 34.70 2.74
CA PRO A 418 -22.73 33.51 2.00
C PRO A 418 -21.68 33.10 0.95
N ARG A 419 -20.92 34.01 0.38
CA ARG A 419 -19.80 33.71 -0.51
C ARG A 419 -18.71 32.92 0.19
N ILE A 420 -18.32 33.32 1.41
CA ILE A 420 -17.31 32.62 2.22
C ILE A 420 -17.81 31.21 2.55
N VAL A 421 -19.05 31.11 3.07
CA VAL A 421 -19.65 29.81 3.42
C VAL A 421 -19.75 28.89 2.20
N ALA A 422 -20.23 29.39 1.06
CA ALA A 422 -20.32 28.59 -0.18
C ALA A 422 -18.96 28.16 -0.69
N THR A 423 -17.94 29.03 -0.62
CA THR A 423 -16.57 28.71 -1.02
C THR A 423 -15.99 27.62 -0.12
N ALA A 424 -16.14 27.72 1.19
CA ALA A 424 -15.71 26.72 2.16
C ALA A 424 -16.44 25.38 1.94
N ALA A 425 -17.77 25.41 1.76
CA ALA A 425 -18.58 24.22 1.49
C ALA A 425 -18.12 23.50 0.20
N VAL A 426 -17.83 24.21 -0.87
CA VAL A 426 -17.30 23.62 -2.12
C VAL A 426 -15.95 22.91 -1.88
N ILE A 427 -15.06 23.53 -1.13
CA ILE A 427 -13.75 22.92 -0.81
C ILE A 427 -13.97 21.64 0.02
N VAL A 428 -14.76 21.72 1.08
CA VAL A 428 -15.07 20.58 1.96
C VAL A 428 -15.71 19.44 1.18
N LEU A 429 -16.70 19.72 0.33
CA LEU A 429 -17.41 18.70 -0.44
C LEU A 429 -16.54 18.04 -1.51
N CYS A 430 -15.56 18.74 -2.05
CA CYS A 430 -14.66 18.21 -3.09
C CYS A 430 -13.38 17.55 -2.52
N THR A 431 -13.18 17.54 -1.18
CA THR A 431 -11.99 16.96 -0.56
C THR A 431 -12.36 16.16 0.68
N PRO A 432 -11.93 14.90 0.84
CA PRO A 432 -12.35 14.05 1.96
C PRO A 432 -11.72 14.45 3.31
N THR A 433 -10.59 15.18 3.31
CA THR A 433 -9.85 15.54 4.53
C THR A 433 -10.70 16.31 5.57
N PHE A 434 -11.44 17.31 5.13
CA PHE A 434 -12.21 18.13 6.06
C PHE A 434 -13.40 17.36 6.66
N GLY A 435 -14.04 16.48 5.88
CA GLY A 435 -15.14 15.64 6.37
C GLY A 435 -14.64 14.67 7.44
N SER A 436 -13.50 14.03 7.22
CA SER A 436 -12.91 13.11 8.18
C SER A 436 -12.47 13.82 9.47
N ALA A 437 -11.88 15.01 9.36
CA ALA A 437 -11.48 15.80 10.52
C ALA A 437 -12.64 16.17 11.45
N LEU A 438 -13.85 16.34 10.92
CA LEU A 438 -15.05 16.60 11.71
C LEU A 438 -15.53 15.37 12.48
N VAL A 439 -15.31 14.16 11.96
CA VAL A 439 -15.78 12.90 12.55
C VAL A 439 -14.72 12.27 13.45
N LYS A 440 -13.43 12.51 13.20
CA LYS A 440 -12.32 11.95 13.98
C LYS A 440 -12.47 12.05 15.52
N PRO A 441 -12.95 13.14 16.13
CA PRO A 441 -13.19 13.21 17.57
C PRO A 441 -14.20 12.19 18.10
N PHE A 442 -15.05 11.64 17.24
CA PHE A 442 -16.06 10.65 17.61
C PHE A 442 -15.58 9.20 17.43
N ASP A 443 -14.41 8.98 16.80
CA ASP A 443 -13.88 7.63 16.56
C ASP A 443 -13.78 6.83 17.86
N GLN A 444 -13.25 7.43 18.93
CA GLN A 444 -13.12 6.80 20.25
C GLN A 444 -14.47 6.52 20.91
N ALA A 445 -15.44 7.42 20.74
CA ALA A 445 -16.77 7.28 21.35
C ALA A 445 -17.60 6.17 20.70
N ILE A 446 -17.42 5.92 19.39
CA ILE A 446 -18.21 4.96 18.62
C ILE A 446 -17.55 3.57 18.61
N SER A 447 -16.22 3.52 18.53
CA SER A 447 -15.48 2.25 18.43
C SER A 447 -15.30 1.53 19.78
N GLY A 448 -15.71 2.14 20.89
CA GLY A 448 -15.48 1.61 22.24
C GLY A 448 -13.99 1.60 22.62
N SER A 449 -13.68 1.14 23.83
CA SER A 449 -12.29 1.08 24.34
C SER A 449 -11.37 0.10 23.60
N ALA A 450 -11.87 -0.65 22.61
CA ALA A 450 -11.10 -1.64 21.86
C ALA A 450 -10.19 -1.04 20.77
N THR A 451 -10.45 0.18 20.32
CA THR A 451 -9.48 0.93 19.53
C THR A 451 -8.55 1.66 20.50
N ILE A 452 -7.51 0.98 20.95
CA ILE A 452 -6.36 1.62 21.59
C ILE A 452 -5.94 2.73 20.63
N ALA A 453 -6.17 3.97 21.07
CA ALA A 453 -6.09 5.16 20.26
C ALA A 453 -4.77 5.21 19.47
N SER A 454 -4.85 5.19 18.16
CA SER A 454 -3.71 5.48 17.27
C SER A 454 -3.18 6.91 17.44
N ASP A 455 -3.84 7.73 18.25
CA ASP A 455 -3.50 9.14 18.53
C ASP A 455 -2.78 9.38 19.87
N SER A 456 -2.69 8.40 20.78
CA SER A 456 -1.64 8.45 21.80
C SER A 456 -0.33 8.19 21.06
N ILE A 457 0.57 9.16 21.01
CA ILE A 457 1.96 8.93 20.55
C ILE A 457 2.39 7.63 21.23
N PRO A 458 2.51 6.50 20.50
CA PRO A 458 2.88 5.25 21.16
C PRO A 458 4.23 5.52 21.80
N PHE A 459 4.39 5.13 23.06
CA PHE A 459 5.67 5.27 23.75
C PHE A 459 6.72 4.61 22.87
N SER A 460 7.48 5.44 22.16
CA SER A 460 8.50 4.98 21.23
C SER A 460 9.73 4.65 22.08
N CYS A 461 10.00 3.37 22.21
CA CYS A 461 11.26 2.93 22.81
C CYS A 461 12.42 3.13 21.85
N ASP A 462 13.58 3.44 22.38
CA ASP A 462 14.82 3.46 21.60
C ASP A 462 15.48 2.09 21.64
N TYR A 463 15.24 1.28 20.61
CA TYR A 463 15.81 -0.06 20.51
C TYR A 463 17.30 -0.05 20.14
N SER A 464 17.86 1.06 19.66
CA SER A 464 19.30 1.18 19.43
C SER A 464 20.11 1.02 20.73
N ALA A 465 19.47 1.32 21.88
CA ALA A 465 20.07 1.11 23.20
C ALA A 465 20.44 -0.36 23.47
N LEU A 466 19.78 -1.33 22.80
CA LEU A 466 20.08 -2.75 22.93
C LEU A 466 21.48 -3.12 22.40
N ASN A 467 22.12 -2.27 21.59
CA ASN A 467 23.53 -2.44 21.18
C ASN A 467 24.52 -2.46 22.38
N ARG A 468 24.07 -2.09 23.60
CA ARG A 468 24.85 -2.27 24.82
C ARG A 468 24.92 -3.73 25.27
N LEU A 469 24.00 -4.58 24.79
CA LEU A 469 24.03 -6.01 25.02
C LEU A 469 24.88 -6.70 23.95
N PRO A 470 25.53 -7.82 24.26
CA PRO A 470 26.20 -8.62 23.22
C PRO A 470 25.17 -9.15 22.22
N PRO A 471 25.53 -9.33 20.93
CA PRO A 471 24.64 -9.90 19.92
C PRO A 471 24.00 -11.19 20.44
N SER A 472 22.68 -11.25 20.44
CA SER A 472 21.90 -12.27 21.13
C SER A 472 20.58 -12.54 20.42
N HIS A 473 19.95 -13.68 20.73
CA HIS A 473 18.62 -14.01 20.23
C HIS A 473 17.55 -13.43 21.17
N ILE A 474 16.67 -12.59 20.64
CA ILE A 474 15.69 -11.80 21.40
C ILE A 474 14.27 -12.30 21.16
N PHE A 475 13.53 -12.50 22.25
CA PHE A 475 12.10 -12.71 22.27
C PHE A 475 11.39 -11.37 22.52
N THR A 476 10.58 -10.90 21.56
CA THR A 476 9.94 -9.59 21.60
C THR A 476 8.55 -9.64 20.96
N PRO A 477 7.62 -8.72 21.27
CA PRO A 477 6.39 -8.56 20.50
C PRO A 477 6.65 -8.40 19.00
N LEU A 478 5.70 -8.83 18.17
CA LEU A 478 5.90 -9.02 16.73
C LEU A 478 6.34 -7.74 16.01
N ASP A 479 5.63 -6.63 16.23
CA ASP A 479 5.88 -5.36 15.53
C ASP A 479 7.25 -4.74 15.84
N ARG A 480 7.91 -5.21 16.91
CA ARG A 480 9.21 -4.68 17.34
C ARG A 480 10.40 -5.45 16.77
N GLY A 481 10.14 -6.65 16.27
CA GLY A 481 11.19 -7.48 15.65
C GLY A 481 11.94 -6.76 14.52
N PRO A 482 11.27 -6.21 13.51
CA PRO A 482 11.92 -5.50 12.40
C PRO A 482 12.76 -4.29 12.84
N GLU A 483 12.27 -3.50 13.80
CA GLU A 483 12.99 -2.34 14.33
C GLU A 483 14.28 -2.77 15.04
N ILE A 484 14.22 -3.82 15.87
CA ILE A 484 15.42 -4.39 16.56
C ILE A 484 16.42 -4.89 15.52
N LEU A 485 15.97 -5.63 14.50
CA LEU A 485 16.86 -6.16 13.46
C LEU A 485 17.55 -5.05 12.65
N ALA A 486 16.84 -3.96 12.35
CA ALA A 486 17.38 -2.88 11.54
C ALA A 486 18.35 -1.97 12.31
N LEU A 487 18.18 -1.86 13.64
CA LEU A 487 18.95 -0.95 14.50
C LEU A 487 20.08 -1.63 15.28
N THR A 488 20.13 -2.96 15.30
CA THR A 488 21.07 -3.74 16.12
C THR A 488 21.59 -4.98 15.38
N ASP A 489 22.61 -5.63 15.95
CA ASP A 489 23.13 -6.90 15.46
C ASP A 489 22.45 -8.13 16.11
N HIS A 490 21.38 -7.94 16.82
CA HIS A 490 20.61 -9.03 17.43
C HIS A 490 19.83 -9.82 16.38
N THR A 491 19.42 -11.03 16.76
CA THR A 491 18.44 -11.84 16.04
C THR A 491 17.12 -11.86 16.82
N VAL A 492 15.98 -12.07 16.15
CA VAL A 492 14.67 -12.11 16.81
C VAL A 492 13.91 -13.39 16.48
N VAL A 493 13.01 -13.80 17.39
CA VAL A 493 12.18 -14.99 17.19
C VAL A 493 11.18 -14.79 16.08
N ALA A 494 10.49 -13.65 16.01
CA ALA A 494 9.49 -13.38 14.98
C ALA A 494 9.35 -11.88 14.68
N GLY A 495 8.66 -11.58 13.60
CA GLY A 495 8.12 -10.28 13.22
C GLY A 495 6.70 -10.46 12.67
N PRO A 496 5.99 -9.39 12.25
CA PRO A 496 4.60 -9.43 11.83
C PRO A 496 4.43 -9.96 10.39
N TYR A 497 5.03 -11.12 10.09
CA TYR A 497 5.08 -11.69 8.72
C TYR A 497 4.49 -13.09 8.70
N HIS A 498 3.32 -13.22 8.11
CA HIS A 498 2.47 -14.43 8.11
C HIS A 498 3.14 -15.71 7.57
N ARG A 499 4.23 -15.62 6.81
CA ARG A 499 4.99 -16.81 6.38
C ARG A 499 5.75 -17.49 7.53
N ASN A 500 5.93 -16.78 8.65
CA ASN A 500 6.57 -17.29 9.87
C ASN A 500 5.54 -17.59 10.98
N GLN A 501 4.36 -18.15 10.63
CA GLN A 501 3.22 -18.33 11.53
C GLN A 501 3.59 -19.05 12.83
N ALA A 502 4.36 -20.13 12.76
CA ALA A 502 4.69 -20.92 13.96
C ALA A 502 5.41 -20.08 15.02
N ARG A 503 6.36 -19.23 14.61
CA ARG A 503 7.08 -18.35 15.54
C ARG A 503 6.21 -17.19 16.02
N MET A 504 5.33 -16.67 15.15
CA MET A 504 4.34 -15.65 15.55
C MET A 504 3.38 -16.20 16.63
N VAL A 505 2.87 -17.43 16.45
CA VAL A 505 2.03 -18.12 17.42
C VAL A 505 2.79 -18.29 18.74
N ASP A 506 4.06 -18.71 18.70
CA ASP A 506 4.91 -18.81 19.89
C ASP A 506 4.99 -17.48 20.64
N VAL A 507 5.24 -16.38 19.94
CA VAL A 507 5.35 -15.04 20.56
C VAL A 507 4.03 -14.63 21.20
N ILE A 508 2.91 -14.71 20.47
CA ILE A 508 1.60 -14.34 21.01
C ILE A 508 1.24 -15.21 22.22
N THR A 509 1.38 -16.54 22.10
CA THR A 509 1.06 -17.46 23.18
C THR A 509 1.88 -17.16 24.44
N ALA A 510 3.18 -16.86 24.29
CA ALA A 510 4.02 -16.55 25.45
C ALA A 510 3.61 -15.25 26.15
N PHE A 511 3.32 -14.18 25.39
CA PHE A 511 2.93 -12.91 26.01
C PHE A 511 1.50 -12.90 26.57
N THR A 512 0.57 -13.67 25.97
CA THR A 512 -0.84 -13.76 26.40
C THR A 512 -1.09 -14.91 27.38
N GLY A 513 -0.18 -15.90 27.47
CA GLY A 513 -0.30 -17.09 28.28
C GLY A 513 0.26 -16.96 29.70
N ARG A 514 0.15 -18.04 30.46
CA ARG A 514 0.67 -18.12 31.83
C ARG A 514 2.20 -18.18 31.85
N PRO A 515 2.86 -17.70 32.92
CA PRO A 515 4.34 -17.63 33.02
C PRO A 515 5.09 -18.92 32.77
N ALA A 516 4.56 -20.06 33.24
CA ALA A 516 5.19 -21.38 33.06
C ALA A 516 5.16 -21.83 31.58
N GLU A 517 4.08 -21.55 30.88
CA GLU A 517 3.95 -21.81 29.44
C GLU A 517 4.88 -20.89 28.67
N ALA A 518 4.89 -19.59 29.02
CA ALA A 518 5.79 -18.59 28.42
C ALA A 518 7.25 -19.00 28.56
N GLU A 519 7.69 -19.49 29.74
CA GLU A 519 9.04 -20.00 29.96
C GLU A 519 9.40 -21.14 29.01
N SER A 520 8.52 -22.12 28.88
CA SER A 520 8.73 -23.27 27.99
C SER A 520 8.89 -22.80 26.53
N ILE A 521 8.06 -21.86 26.10
CA ILE A 521 8.09 -21.29 24.74
C ILE A 521 9.38 -20.50 24.49
N VAL A 522 9.73 -19.59 25.39
CA VAL A 522 10.93 -18.75 25.26
C VAL A 522 12.20 -19.61 25.20
N ARG A 523 12.29 -20.64 26.06
CA ARG A 523 13.44 -21.57 26.07
C ARG A 523 13.54 -22.43 24.82
N ARG A 524 12.43 -23.00 24.34
CA ARG A 524 12.46 -23.81 23.11
C ARG A 524 12.82 -23.00 21.86
N ASN A 525 12.54 -21.67 21.86
CA ASN A 525 13.00 -20.77 20.81
C ASN A 525 14.46 -20.32 20.99
N GLY A 526 15.16 -20.75 22.04
CA GLY A 526 16.57 -20.43 22.27
C GLY A 526 16.85 -18.95 22.56
N ALA A 527 15.86 -18.20 23.00
CA ALA A 527 16.03 -16.78 23.27
C ALA A 527 16.86 -16.54 24.54
N SER A 528 17.83 -15.63 24.43
CA SER A 528 18.69 -15.22 25.55
C SER A 528 18.11 -14.05 26.34
N PHE A 529 17.28 -13.24 25.69
CA PHE A 529 16.61 -12.09 26.30
C PHE A 529 15.14 -12.03 25.90
N VAL A 530 14.31 -11.56 26.84
CA VAL A 530 12.95 -11.07 26.57
C VAL A 530 12.99 -9.56 26.61
N VAL A 531 12.53 -8.90 25.54
CA VAL A 531 12.51 -7.43 25.42
C VAL A 531 11.08 -6.97 25.16
N ALA A 532 10.64 -5.96 25.92
CA ALA A 532 9.31 -5.38 25.78
C ALA A 532 9.35 -3.85 25.91
N CYS A 533 8.57 -3.15 25.08
CA CYS A 533 8.27 -1.75 25.23
C CYS A 533 6.90 -1.61 25.89
N LEU A 534 6.86 -1.25 27.18
CA LEU A 534 5.67 -1.34 28.02
C LEU A 534 4.49 -0.48 27.56
N GLY A 535 4.74 0.59 26.79
CA GLY A 535 3.70 1.47 26.25
C GLY A 535 3.31 1.14 24.80
N SER A 536 3.83 0.04 24.22
CA SER A 536 3.45 -0.33 22.84
C SER A 536 2.01 -0.85 22.80
N THR A 537 1.31 -0.55 21.68
CA THR A 537 -0.08 -0.99 21.45
C THR A 537 -0.21 -2.51 21.57
N GLU A 538 0.77 -3.25 21.10
CA GLU A 538 0.80 -4.71 21.13
C GLU A 538 0.89 -5.26 22.56
N ILE A 539 1.79 -4.72 23.42
CA ILE A 539 1.84 -5.09 24.83
C ILE A 539 0.55 -4.73 25.57
N LEU A 540 -0.03 -3.56 25.28
CA LEU A 540 -1.29 -3.15 25.88
C LEU A 540 -2.44 -4.11 25.51
N ALA A 541 -2.50 -4.55 24.25
CA ALA A 541 -3.47 -5.52 23.79
C ALA A 541 -3.26 -6.90 24.47
N TYR A 542 -2.03 -7.41 24.52
CA TYR A 542 -1.74 -8.71 25.13
C TYR A 542 -2.10 -8.77 26.62
N ARG A 543 -2.01 -7.65 27.34
CA ARG A 543 -2.41 -7.55 28.75
C ARG A 543 -3.88 -7.88 28.98
N GLU A 544 -4.74 -7.66 27.98
CA GLU A 544 -6.19 -7.90 28.08
C GLU A 544 -6.54 -9.40 28.03
N ALA A 545 -5.61 -10.27 27.61
CA ALA A 545 -5.87 -11.69 27.45
C ALA A 545 -6.16 -12.40 28.79
N CYS A 546 -5.35 -12.16 29.82
CA CYS A 546 -5.61 -12.62 31.17
C CYS A 546 -4.79 -11.84 32.20
N ALA A 547 -5.24 -11.82 33.46
CA ALA A 547 -4.62 -11.02 34.53
C ALA A 547 -3.16 -11.43 34.86
N ASP A 548 -2.85 -12.72 34.74
CA ASP A 548 -1.56 -13.29 35.15
C ASP A 548 -0.64 -13.62 33.96
N ASN A 549 -0.88 -13.01 32.79
CA ASN A 549 -0.05 -13.27 31.62
C ASN A 549 1.30 -12.53 31.68
N LEU A 550 2.25 -12.99 30.85
CA LEU A 550 3.60 -12.42 30.82
C LEU A 550 3.57 -10.91 30.55
N ALA A 551 2.73 -10.42 29.63
CA ALA A 551 2.64 -8.99 29.31
C ALA A 551 2.23 -8.14 30.53
N ASN A 552 1.27 -8.60 31.35
CA ASN A 552 0.87 -7.93 32.58
C ASN A 552 1.99 -7.96 33.63
N LEU A 553 2.63 -9.10 33.84
CA LEU A 553 3.72 -9.22 34.83
C LEU A 553 4.88 -8.29 34.49
N LEU A 554 5.29 -8.21 33.23
CA LEU A 554 6.35 -7.29 32.80
C LEU A 554 5.91 -5.83 32.95
N SER A 555 4.66 -5.51 32.65
CA SER A 555 4.11 -4.14 32.74
C SER A 555 3.99 -3.64 34.18
N THR A 556 3.71 -4.55 35.13
CA THR A 556 3.61 -4.25 36.57
C THR A 556 4.94 -4.38 37.31
N ASN A 557 6.03 -4.64 36.58
CA ASN A 557 7.38 -4.82 37.12
C ASN A 557 7.50 -6.00 38.09
N HIS A 558 6.76 -7.07 37.83
CA HIS A 558 6.81 -8.35 38.56
C HIS A 558 7.23 -9.49 37.62
N PRO A 559 8.46 -9.44 37.06
CA PRO A 559 8.90 -10.48 36.14
C PRO A 559 8.94 -11.85 36.89
N PRO A 560 8.61 -12.95 36.20
CA PRO A 560 8.73 -14.28 36.79
C PRO A 560 10.19 -14.63 37.05
N ASP A 561 10.44 -15.57 38.01
CA ASP A 561 11.77 -15.90 38.51
C ASP A 561 12.80 -16.33 37.46
N TRP A 562 12.35 -16.84 36.32
CA TRP A 562 13.21 -17.24 35.21
C TRP A 562 13.67 -16.06 34.33
N LEU A 563 13.17 -14.82 34.58
CA LEU A 563 13.56 -13.58 33.92
C LEU A 563 14.32 -12.66 34.88
N LEU A 564 15.60 -12.45 34.61
CA LEU A 564 16.44 -11.52 35.37
C LEU A 564 16.39 -10.14 34.72
N PRO A 565 15.89 -9.09 35.41
CA PRO A 565 15.94 -7.74 34.90
C PRO A 565 17.38 -7.31 34.59
N VAL A 566 17.58 -6.69 33.43
CA VAL A 566 18.87 -6.08 33.08
C VAL A 566 18.85 -4.64 33.64
N PRO A 567 19.76 -4.31 34.61
CA PRO A 567 19.67 -3.04 35.35
C PRO A 567 19.64 -1.79 34.47
N GLU A 568 20.34 -1.80 33.35
CA GLU A 568 20.44 -0.68 32.40
C GLU A 568 19.11 -0.34 31.71
N PHE A 569 18.15 -1.27 31.70
CA PHE A 569 16.83 -1.14 31.05
C PHE A 569 15.67 -1.11 32.06
N ASN A 570 15.92 -0.91 33.35
CA ASN A 570 14.88 -0.97 34.38
C ASN A 570 14.14 0.36 34.62
N ALA A 571 14.68 1.48 34.15
CA ALA A 571 14.16 2.82 34.51
C ALA A 571 13.23 3.42 33.45
N GLY A 572 13.24 2.92 32.20
CA GLY A 572 12.48 3.46 31.07
C GLY A 572 11.28 2.60 30.66
N PRO A 573 10.62 2.94 29.56
CA PRO A 573 9.57 2.08 28.97
C PRO A 573 10.14 0.83 28.27
N LEU A 574 11.39 0.88 27.80
CA LEU A 574 12.09 -0.29 27.27
C LEU A 574 12.57 -1.17 28.44
N ARG A 575 12.17 -2.42 28.43
CA ARG A 575 12.56 -3.43 29.39
C ARG A 575 13.31 -4.56 28.70
N ALA A 576 14.41 -4.98 29.30
CA ALA A 576 15.14 -6.17 28.87
C ALA A 576 15.35 -7.11 30.07
N TYR A 577 15.10 -8.37 29.85
CA TYR A 577 15.24 -9.44 30.86
C TYR A 577 16.11 -10.54 30.27
N ARG A 578 17.11 -10.99 31.03
CA ARG A 578 17.90 -12.17 30.68
C ARG A 578 17.15 -13.43 31.07
N VAL A 579 17.10 -14.40 30.17
CA VAL A 579 16.58 -15.75 30.44
C VAL A 579 17.62 -16.52 31.25
N ARG A 580 17.21 -17.08 32.39
CA ARG A 580 18.09 -17.92 33.27
C ARG A 580 18.40 -19.25 32.64
#